data_e7478fab03fd1273d9de7794aff55a59
#
_entry.id   e7478fab03fd1273d9de7794aff55a59
#
_cell.length_a   1.000
_cell.length_b   1.000
_cell.length_c   1.000
_cell.angle_alpha   90.00
_cell.angle_beta   90.00
_cell.angle_gamma   90.00
#
_symmetry.space_group_name_H-M   'P 1'
#
loop_
_entity.id
_entity.type
_entity.pdbx_description
1 polymer ?
#
loop_
_entity_poly.entity_id
_entity_poly.type
_entity_poly.pdbx_seq_one_letter_code
_entity_poly.pdbx_strand_id
1 'polypeptide(L)'
;MMKKQVDIETEKKAIQEPSLAQDIIQLFLKIVIIIFAIILIFTFLYGIARINDVSMKPAIKDGDLVMYYRLDKRFVSGDVAVFEDNGRNITGRVAAVAGDTVDITKDGLKINGADQVSQDIYFDTTQFKDGVDFPITVGEGQVFILGDNRPQASDSRTFGCIDLNDVKGKVIAVIRTRGI
;
A
#
# COMPACT_ATOMS: atom_id res chain seq x y z
N MET A 1 -43.35 59.09 14.32
CA MET A 1 -43.91 57.72 14.52
C MET A 1 -43.55 56.72 13.43
N MET A 2 -43.46 57.12 12.18
CA MET A 2 -43.12 56.22 11.03
C MET A 2 -41.69 55.61 11.04
N LYS A 3 -40.63 56.29 11.51
CA LYS A 3 -39.29 55.78 11.56
C LYS A 3 -39.11 54.54 12.47
N LYS A 4 -39.84 54.52 13.59
CA LYS A 4 -39.76 53.44 14.59
C LYS A 4 -40.43 52.13 14.14
N GLN A 5 -41.39 52.20 13.20
CA GLN A 5 -42.01 51.00 12.61
C GLN A 5 -41.15 50.37 11.54
N VAL A 6 -40.39 51.18 10.76
CA VAL A 6 -39.50 50.69 9.74
C VAL A 6 -38.32 49.96 10.37
N ASP A 7 -37.81 50.43 11.50
CA ASP A 7 -36.68 49.74 12.22
C ASP A 7 -37.13 48.38 12.78
N ILE A 8 -38.38 48.26 13.27
CA ILE A 8 -38.91 47.00 13.83
C ILE A 8 -39.19 45.96 12.72
N GLU A 9 -39.61 46.38 11.52
CA GLU A 9 -39.78 45.49 10.38
C GLU A 9 -38.42 45.03 9.79
N THR A 10 -37.42 45.92 9.83
CA THR A 10 -36.06 45.58 9.38
C THR A 10 -35.36 44.62 10.36
N GLU A 11 -35.56 44.80 11.67
CA GLU A 11 -35.06 43.85 12.69
C GLU A 11 -35.80 42.50 12.62
N LYS A 12 -37.10 42.46 12.37
CA LYS A 12 -37.85 41.22 12.18
C LYS A 12 -37.43 40.44 10.92
N LYS A 13 -36.94 41.13 9.90
CA LYS A 13 -36.39 40.49 8.68
C LYS A 13 -35.00 39.93 8.88
N ALA A 14 -34.25 40.37 9.92
CA ALA A 14 -32.92 39.90 10.24
C ALA A 14 -32.88 38.62 11.09
N ILE A 15 -34.02 38.24 11.70
CA ILE A 15 -34.11 36.98 12.48
C ILE A 15 -35.14 36.07 11.79
N GLN A 16 -34.83 35.69 10.56
CA GLN A 16 -35.54 34.60 9.95
C GLN A 16 -34.82 33.33 10.43
N GLU A 17 -35.28 32.75 11.52
CA GLU A 17 -34.77 31.45 11.97
C GLU A 17 -34.94 30.46 10.82
N PRO A 18 -33.85 29.73 10.48
CA PRO A 18 -33.92 28.76 9.41
C PRO A 18 -35.02 27.74 9.74
N SER A 19 -35.85 27.44 8.77
CA SER A 19 -36.92 26.45 8.98
C SER A 19 -36.28 25.10 9.30
N LEU A 20 -36.90 24.31 10.18
CA LEU A 20 -36.44 22.94 10.52
C LEU A 20 -36.07 22.11 9.26
N ALA A 21 -36.81 22.32 8.16
CA ALA A 21 -36.51 21.67 6.89
C ALA A 21 -35.16 22.12 6.28
N GLN A 22 -34.84 23.43 6.39
CA GLN A 22 -33.55 23.95 5.89
C GLN A 22 -32.38 23.43 6.72
N ASP A 23 -32.55 23.34 8.05
CA ASP A 23 -31.50 22.77 8.93
C ASP A 23 -31.27 21.30 8.65
N ILE A 24 -32.34 20.53 8.44
CA ILE A 24 -32.21 19.09 8.05
C ILE A 24 -31.52 18.95 6.71
N ILE A 25 -31.87 19.76 5.72
CA ILE A 25 -31.21 19.72 4.39
C ILE A 25 -29.75 20.10 4.52
N GLN A 26 -29.40 21.13 5.29
CA GLN A 26 -28.01 21.52 5.51
C GLN A 26 -27.20 20.43 6.22
N LEU A 27 -27.82 19.81 7.25
CA LEU A 27 -27.17 18.68 7.95
C LEU A 27 -26.92 17.52 7.00
N PHE A 28 -27.92 17.16 6.20
CA PHE A 28 -27.77 16.09 5.21
C PHE A 28 -26.67 16.40 4.20
N LEU A 29 -26.63 17.63 3.67
CA LEU A 29 -25.58 18.06 2.73
C LEU A 29 -24.18 17.97 3.36
N LYS A 30 -24.03 18.41 4.63
CA LYS A 30 -22.75 18.28 5.35
C LYS A 30 -22.32 16.82 5.49
N ILE A 31 -23.25 15.93 5.83
CA ILE A 31 -22.95 14.49 5.94
C ILE A 31 -22.49 13.92 4.59
N VAL A 32 -23.19 14.27 3.51
CA VAL A 32 -22.82 13.83 2.14
C VAL A 32 -21.42 14.32 1.76
N ILE A 33 -21.10 15.58 2.05
CA ILE A 33 -19.76 16.14 1.77
C ILE A 33 -18.69 15.41 2.58
N ILE A 34 -18.94 15.13 3.86
CA ILE A 34 -17.98 14.41 4.72
C ILE A 34 -17.76 12.99 4.19
N ILE A 35 -18.83 12.26 3.86
CA ILE A 35 -18.72 10.91 3.30
C ILE A 35 -17.95 10.94 1.99
N PHE A 36 -18.24 11.89 1.11
CA PHE A 36 -17.54 12.04 -0.16
C PHE A 36 -16.05 12.34 0.04
N ALA A 37 -15.71 13.22 0.98
CA ALA A 37 -14.32 13.52 1.34
C ALA A 37 -13.58 12.27 1.88
N ILE A 38 -14.24 11.48 2.73
CA ILE A 38 -13.70 10.22 3.24
C ILE A 38 -13.43 9.24 2.09
N ILE A 39 -14.39 9.06 1.18
CA ILE A 39 -14.24 8.17 0.02
C ILE A 39 -13.06 8.62 -0.84
N LEU A 40 -12.93 9.92 -1.12
CA LEU A 40 -11.80 10.45 -1.87
C LEU A 40 -10.46 10.15 -1.18
N ILE A 41 -10.37 10.44 0.12
CA ILE A 41 -9.15 10.18 0.90
C ILE A 41 -8.77 8.70 0.81
N PHE A 42 -9.71 7.80 1.10
CA PHE A 42 -9.44 6.35 1.06
C PHE A 42 -9.06 5.87 -0.36
N THR A 43 -9.69 6.40 -1.40
CA THR A 43 -9.39 6.00 -2.78
C THR A 43 -8.00 6.46 -3.23
N PHE A 44 -7.59 7.67 -2.83
CA PHE A 44 -6.28 8.21 -3.24
C PHE A 44 -5.13 7.70 -2.38
N LEU A 45 -5.32 7.62 -1.05
CA LEU A 45 -4.23 7.24 -0.15
C LEU A 45 -4.03 5.74 -0.04
N TYR A 46 -5.10 4.98 -0.08
CA TYR A 46 -5.06 3.55 0.17
C TYR A 46 -5.50 2.75 -1.05
N GLY A 47 -5.03 1.53 -1.14
CA GLY A 47 -5.49 0.57 -2.11
C GLY A 47 -5.79 -0.76 -1.41
N ILE A 48 -6.69 -1.52 -2.02
CA ILE A 48 -6.98 -2.89 -1.61
C ILE A 48 -6.71 -3.77 -2.82
N ALA A 49 -5.95 -4.84 -2.62
CA ALA A 49 -5.69 -5.84 -3.65
C ALA A 49 -6.00 -7.23 -3.10
N ARG A 50 -6.66 -8.04 -3.91
CA ARG A 50 -6.75 -9.48 -3.67
C ARG A 50 -5.49 -10.12 -4.20
N ILE A 51 -4.86 -10.94 -3.38
CA ILE A 51 -3.64 -11.66 -3.75
C ILE A 51 -4.03 -13.04 -4.25
N ASN A 52 -3.60 -13.36 -5.45
CA ASN A 52 -3.82 -14.65 -6.08
C ASN A 52 -2.45 -15.31 -6.37
N ASP A 53 -1.64 -15.37 -5.33
CA ASP A 53 -0.24 -15.76 -5.40
C ASP A 53 0.19 -16.46 -4.11
N VAL A 54 1.20 -17.31 -4.22
CA VAL A 54 1.72 -18.10 -3.11
C VAL A 54 3.09 -17.62 -2.62
N SER A 55 3.65 -16.59 -3.26
CA SER A 55 5.03 -16.11 -3.02
C SER A 55 5.30 -15.67 -1.58
N MET A 56 4.28 -15.23 -0.86
CA MET A 56 4.42 -14.71 0.51
C MET A 56 3.88 -15.66 1.59
N LYS A 57 3.64 -16.94 1.27
CA LYS A 57 3.26 -17.92 2.30
C LYS A 57 4.40 -18.11 3.30
N PRO A 58 4.08 -18.23 4.60
CA PRO A 58 2.77 -18.25 5.23
C PRO A 58 2.21 -16.87 5.61
N ALA A 59 2.99 -15.78 5.43
CA ALA A 59 2.63 -14.43 5.87
C ALA A 59 1.39 -13.90 5.14
N ILE A 60 1.32 -14.04 3.83
CA ILE A 60 0.15 -13.71 3.00
C ILE A 60 -0.18 -14.94 2.17
N LYS A 61 -1.45 -15.31 2.12
CA LYS A 61 -1.94 -16.50 1.44
C LYS A 61 -2.75 -16.13 0.20
N ASP A 62 -2.84 -17.08 -0.71
CA ASP A 62 -3.75 -16.98 -1.84
C ASP A 62 -5.19 -16.73 -1.35
N GLY A 63 -5.84 -15.74 -1.96
CA GLY A 63 -7.18 -15.26 -1.60
C GLY A 63 -7.23 -14.17 -0.54
N ASP A 64 -6.14 -13.87 0.19
CA ASP A 64 -6.10 -12.79 1.15
C ASP A 64 -6.28 -11.42 0.48
N LEU A 65 -6.92 -10.49 1.21
CA LEU A 65 -6.98 -9.09 0.82
C LEU A 65 -5.88 -8.33 1.56
N VAL A 66 -5.09 -7.58 0.82
CA VAL A 66 -4.08 -6.69 1.41
C VAL A 66 -4.49 -5.24 1.22
N MET A 67 -4.37 -4.47 2.29
CA MET A 67 -4.50 -3.01 2.23
C MET A 67 -3.10 -2.41 2.18
N TYR A 68 -2.88 -1.50 1.25
CA TYR A 68 -1.58 -0.85 1.05
C TYR A 68 -1.72 0.67 0.95
N TYR A 69 -0.67 1.36 1.40
CA TYR A 69 -0.57 2.82 1.33
C TYR A 69 0.20 3.23 0.08
N ARG A 70 -0.39 4.13 -0.72
CA ARG A 70 0.10 4.46 -2.06
C ARG A 70 1.19 5.52 -2.08
N LEU A 71 1.14 6.48 -1.14
CA LEU A 71 1.95 7.69 -1.23
C LEU A 71 3.35 7.55 -0.64
N ASP A 72 3.56 6.63 0.31
CA ASP A 72 4.88 6.40 0.87
C ASP A 72 5.63 5.35 0.05
N LYS A 73 6.61 5.81 -0.71
CA LYS A 73 7.52 4.99 -1.49
C LYS A 73 8.89 4.80 -0.81
N ARG A 74 9.02 5.23 0.43
CA ARG A 74 10.23 5.04 1.23
C ARG A 74 10.18 3.66 1.86
N PHE A 75 10.76 2.71 1.17
CA PHE A 75 10.87 1.35 1.64
C PHE A 75 12.13 1.15 2.48
N VAL A 76 12.03 0.26 3.45
CA VAL A 76 13.16 -0.28 4.20
C VAL A 76 13.14 -1.81 4.12
N SER A 77 14.27 -2.44 4.38
CA SER A 77 14.34 -3.90 4.45
C SER A 77 13.34 -4.45 5.46
N GLY A 78 12.59 -5.47 5.05
CA GLY A 78 11.50 -6.08 5.82
C GLY A 78 10.09 -5.58 5.46
N ASP A 79 9.94 -4.41 4.84
CA ASP A 79 8.64 -3.94 4.36
C ASP A 79 8.04 -4.88 3.32
N VAL A 80 6.73 -5.01 3.31
CA VAL A 80 6.02 -5.76 2.27
C VAL A 80 5.43 -4.79 1.25
N ALA A 81 5.73 -5.01 -0.02
CA ALA A 81 5.26 -4.21 -1.13
C ALA A 81 4.22 -4.97 -1.96
N VAL A 82 3.28 -4.22 -2.56
CA VAL A 82 2.41 -4.69 -3.64
C VAL A 82 2.92 -4.09 -4.93
N PHE A 83 3.16 -4.93 -5.92
CA PHE A 83 3.55 -4.52 -7.27
C PHE A 83 2.75 -5.30 -8.31
N GLU A 84 2.85 -4.90 -9.57
CA GLU A 84 2.14 -5.56 -10.66
C GLU A 84 3.13 -6.31 -11.56
N ASP A 85 2.84 -7.56 -11.82
CA ASP A 85 3.51 -8.36 -12.84
C ASP A 85 2.46 -9.01 -13.74
N ASN A 86 2.58 -8.75 -15.05
CA ASN A 86 1.67 -9.29 -16.07
C ASN A 86 0.18 -9.10 -15.75
N GLY A 87 -0.19 -7.92 -15.21
CA GLY A 87 -1.57 -7.58 -14.84
C GLY A 87 -2.08 -8.22 -13.55
N ARG A 88 -1.21 -8.93 -12.80
CA ARG A 88 -1.55 -9.54 -11.51
C ARG A 88 -0.90 -8.76 -10.36
N ASN A 89 -1.64 -8.61 -9.28
CA ASN A 89 -1.07 -8.08 -8.05
C ASN A 89 -0.26 -9.16 -7.35
N ILE A 90 1.02 -8.90 -7.19
CA ILE A 90 1.96 -9.74 -6.47
C ILE A 90 2.41 -9.00 -5.21
N THR A 91 2.72 -9.76 -4.17
CA THR A 91 3.31 -9.22 -2.95
C THR A 91 4.69 -9.82 -2.74
N GLY A 92 5.58 -9.02 -2.16
CA GLY A 92 6.91 -9.50 -1.78
C GLY A 92 7.53 -8.61 -0.72
N ARG A 93 8.53 -9.13 -0.05
CA ARG A 93 9.27 -8.44 1.00
C ARG A 93 10.48 -7.74 0.43
N VAL A 94 10.62 -6.46 0.73
CA VAL A 94 11.81 -5.69 0.38
C VAL A 94 13.01 -6.28 1.12
N ALA A 95 13.96 -6.78 0.38
CA ALA A 95 15.21 -7.32 0.91
C ALA A 95 16.31 -6.26 0.91
N ALA A 96 16.36 -5.43 -0.14
CA ALA A 96 17.36 -4.38 -0.29
C ALA A 96 16.77 -3.14 -0.96
N VAL A 97 17.38 -1.99 -0.70
CA VAL A 97 16.97 -0.67 -1.20
C VAL A 97 18.12 -0.02 -1.97
N ALA A 98 17.86 1.12 -2.58
CA ALA A 98 18.84 1.85 -3.38
C ALA A 98 20.20 1.99 -2.68
N GLY A 99 21.27 1.64 -3.40
CA GLY A 99 22.65 1.63 -2.90
C GLY A 99 23.11 0.31 -2.30
N ASP A 100 22.20 -0.60 -1.95
CA ASP A 100 22.56 -1.92 -1.45
C ASP A 100 23.04 -2.83 -2.58
N THR A 101 24.00 -3.72 -2.25
CA THR A 101 24.43 -4.81 -3.12
C THR A 101 23.88 -6.12 -2.61
N VAL A 102 23.13 -6.80 -3.46
CA VAL A 102 22.56 -8.13 -3.20
C VAL A 102 23.42 -9.19 -3.85
N ASP A 103 23.80 -10.19 -3.09
CA ASP A 103 24.47 -11.38 -3.59
C ASP A 103 23.75 -12.63 -3.06
N ILE A 104 23.58 -13.62 -3.93
CA ILE A 104 23.02 -14.91 -3.56
C ILE A 104 24.04 -15.98 -3.91
N THR A 105 24.62 -16.56 -2.90
CA THR A 105 25.67 -17.57 -3.01
C THR A 105 25.12 -18.94 -2.59
N LYS A 106 26.01 -19.93 -2.57
CA LYS A 106 25.68 -21.25 -2.02
C LYS A 106 25.37 -21.19 -0.51
N ASP A 107 25.91 -20.17 0.17
CA ASP A 107 25.72 -19.97 1.61
C ASP A 107 24.44 -19.16 1.92
N GLY A 108 23.71 -18.70 0.89
CA GLY A 108 22.47 -17.96 1.01
C GLY A 108 22.54 -16.52 0.54
N LEU A 109 21.63 -15.70 1.05
CA LEU A 109 21.47 -14.28 0.73
C LEU A 109 22.44 -13.41 1.53
N LYS A 110 23.17 -12.54 0.82
CA LYS A 110 24.04 -11.51 1.41
C LYS A 110 23.59 -10.13 0.94
N ILE A 111 23.50 -9.19 1.86
CA ILE A 111 23.29 -7.78 1.56
C ILE A 111 24.51 -7.00 2.06
N ASN A 112 25.15 -6.27 1.16
CA ASN A 112 26.39 -5.54 1.43
C ASN A 112 27.49 -6.45 2.05
N GLY A 113 27.54 -7.71 1.61
CA GLY A 113 28.48 -8.72 2.08
C GLY A 113 28.11 -9.38 3.41
N ALA A 114 27.06 -8.92 4.11
CA ALA A 114 26.60 -9.51 5.36
C ALA A 114 25.50 -10.57 5.12
N ASP A 115 25.64 -11.73 5.79
CA ASP A 115 24.63 -12.79 5.71
C ASP A 115 23.29 -12.32 6.27
N GLN A 116 22.22 -12.58 5.52
CA GLN A 116 20.87 -12.23 5.91
C GLN A 116 20.14 -13.46 6.43
N VAL A 117 19.93 -13.48 7.75
CA VAL A 117 19.12 -14.49 8.43
C VAL A 117 17.82 -13.86 8.86
N SER A 118 16.71 -14.29 8.33
CA SER A 118 15.38 -13.83 8.75
C SER A 118 14.67 -14.94 9.51
N GLN A 119 14.14 -14.62 10.70
CA GLN A 119 13.41 -15.58 11.52
C GLN A 119 12.08 -16.03 10.91
N ASP A 120 11.54 -15.25 9.98
CA ASP A 120 10.25 -15.53 9.33
C ASP A 120 10.38 -16.25 8.00
N ILE A 121 11.61 -16.53 7.55
CA ILE A 121 11.87 -17.18 6.27
C ILE A 121 12.39 -18.58 6.52
N TYR A 122 11.59 -19.56 6.18
CA TYR A 122 11.84 -20.98 6.47
C TYR A 122 12.63 -21.70 5.38
N PHE A 123 12.93 -21.02 4.27
CA PHE A 123 13.57 -21.61 3.11
C PHE A 123 14.86 -20.89 2.78
N ASP A 124 15.87 -21.64 2.35
CA ASP A 124 17.11 -21.09 1.85
C ASP A 124 16.85 -20.24 0.59
N THR A 125 17.59 -19.13 0.48
CA THR A 125 17.53 -18.29 -0.69
C THR A 125 18.55 -18.78 -1.70
N THR A 126 18.08 -19.34 -2.82
CA THR A 126 18.92 -19.82 -3.92
C THR A 126 18.66 -18.99 -5.18
N GLN A 127 19.65 -18.93 -6.05
CA GLN A 127 19.48 -18.36 -7.40
C GLN A 127 18.57 -19.25 -8.23
N PHE A 128 17.85 -18.63 -9.17
CA PHE A 128 17.12 -19.36 -10.21
C PHE A 128 18.03 -19.56 -11.43
N LYS A 129 17.87 -20.69 -12.11
CA LYS A 129 18.71 -21.08 -13.26
C LYS A 129 18.58 -20.09 -14.43
N ASP A 130 17.37 -19.56 -14.63
CA ASP A 130 17.05 -18.61 -15.68
C ASP A 130 16.76 -17.21 -15.09
N GLY A 131 17.34 -16.89 -13.95
CA GLY A 131 17.21 -15.62 -13.25
C GLY A 131 18.29 -14.62 -13.62
N VAL A 132 18.36 -13.55 -12.83
CA VAL A 132 19.38 -12.50 -12.99
C VAL A 132 20.73 -12.96 -12.41
N ASP A 133 21.81 -12.37 -12.94
CA ASP A 133 23.16 -12.61 -12.42
C ASP A 133 23.40 -11.85 -11.11
N PHE A 134 24.18 -12.44 -10.21
CA PHE A 134 24.59 -11.86 -8.94
C PHE A 134 26.12 -11.68 -8.91
N PRO A 135 26.67 -10.67 -8.18
CA PRO A 135 25.94 -9.70 -7.37
C PRO A 135 25.23 -8.61 -8.20
N ILE A 136 24.12 -8.08 -7.67
CA ILE A 136 23.36 -6.98 -8.27
C ILE A 136 23.30 -5.80 -7.30
N THR A 137 23.55 -4.58 -7.80
CA THR A 137 23.40 -3.36 -6.99
C THR A 137 22.04 -2.73 -7.29
N VAL A 138 21.29 -2.42 -6.23
CA VAL A 138 19.98 -1.77 -6.34
C VAL A 138 20.18 -0.32 -6.73
N GLY A 139 19.61 0.07 -7.87
CA GLY A 139 19.69 1.42 -8.41
C GLY A 139 18.84 2.43 -7.63
N GLU A 140 19.10 3.72 -7.88
CA GLU A 140 18.26 4.80 -7.37
C GLU A 140 16.82 4.63 -7.85
N GLY A 141 15.84 4.79 -6.94
CA GLY A 141 14.43 4.60 -7.26
C GLY A 141 14.00 3.14 -7.44
N GLN A 142 14.84 2.20 -7.06
CA GLN A 142 14.57 0.76 -7.17
C GLN A 142 14.58 0.07 -5.80
N VAL A 143 13.98 -1.11 -5.78
CA VAL A 143 14.01 -2.04 -4.64
C VAL A 143 14.25 -3.47 -5.14
N PHE A 144 14.89 -4.28 -4.31
CA PHE A 144 15.03 -5.71 -4.53
C PHE A 144 14.06 -6.45 -3.60
N ILE A 145 13.12 -7.18 -4.19
CA ILE A 145 12.00 -7.80 -3.48
C ILE A 145 12.10 -9.31 -3.57
N LEU A 146 11.92 -9.99 -2.44
CA LEU A 146 11.90 -11.44 -2.35
C LEU A 146 10.57 -11.93 -1.76
N GLY A 147 10.08 -13.06 -2.23
CA GLY A 147 8.97 -13.74 -1.60
C GLY A 147 9.41 -14.53 -0.37
N ASP A 148 8.56 -14.60 0.66
CA ASP A 148 8.84 -15.40 1.86
C ASP A 148 8.86 -16.90 1.54
N ASN A 149 8.04 -17.33 0.58
CA ASN A 149 8.04 -18.70 0.04
C ASN A 149 9.10 -18.84 -1.08
N ARG A 150 10.37 -18.79 -0.70
CA ARG A 150 11.52 -18.74 -1.61
C ARG A 150 11.45 -19.71 -2.80
N PRO A 151 11.04 -20.99 -2.64
CA PRO A 151 11.02 -21.94 -3.76
C PRO A 151 9.96 -21.66 -4.82
N GLN A 152 8.87 -20.96 -4.46
CA GLN A 152 7.70 -20.76 -5.33
C GLN A 152 7.44 -19.29 -5.66
N ALA A 153 8.31 -18.40 -5.20
CA ALA A 153 8.11 -16.97 -5.40
C ALA A 153 8.52 -16.54 -6.81
N SER A 154 7.66 -15.73 -7.44
CA SER A 154 8.04 -14.89 -8.58
C SER A 154 8.55 -13.57 -8.03
N ASP A 155 9.87 -13.35 -8.04
CA ASP A 155 10.49 -12.21 -7.36
C ASP A 155 11.73 -11.69 -8.09
N SER A 156 12.44 -10.76 -7.49
CA SER A 156 13.60 -10.10 -8.08
C SER A 156 14.73 -11.03 -8.47
N ARG A 157 14.74 -12.27 -8.04
CA ARG A 157 15.68 -13.28 -8.55
C ARG A 157 15.43 -13.63 -10.02
N THR A 158 14.18 -13.43 -10.49
CA THR A 158 13.78 -13.69 -11.87
C THR A 158 13.89 -12.44 -12.74
N PHE A 159 13.36 -11.30 -12.27
CA PHE A 159 13.21 -10.09 -13.09
C PHE A 159 14.12 -8.93 -12.67
N GLY A 160 14.94 -9.09 -11.64
CA GLY A 160 15.85 -8.03 -11.16
C GLY A 160 15.17 -7.02 -10.23
N CYS A 161 15.82 -5.86 -10.07
CA CYS A 161 15.29 -4.79 -9.25
C CYS A 161 14.00 -4.21 -9.85
N ILE A 162 13.07 -3.85 -9.00
CA ILE A 162 11.77 -3.27 -9.37
C ILE A 162 11.84 -1.76 -9.19
N ASP A 163 11.38 -1.01 -10.19
CA ASP A 163 11.23 0.44 -10.08
C ASP A 163 10.12 0.80 -9.09
N LEU A 164 10.34 1.81 -8.26
CA LEU A 164 9.33 2.27 -7.29
C LEU A 164 8.05 2.80 -7.96
N ASN A 165 8.10 3.18 -9.25
CA ASN A 165 6.90 3.56 -9.99
C ASN A 165 5.99 2.35 -10.26
N ASP A 166 6.56 1.15 -10.40
CA ASP A 166 5.80 -0.09 -10.61
C ASP A 166 5.27 -0.67 -9.29
N VAL A 167 5.77 -0.21 -8.17
CA VAL A 167 5.26 -0.60 -6.85
C VAL A 167 3.98 0.19 -6.55
N LYS A 168 2.87 -0.50 -6.31
CA LYS A 168 1.58 0.11 -5.97
C LYS A 168 1.58 0.77 -4.59
N GLY A 169 2.27 0.18 -3.63
CA GLY A 169 2.42 0.74 -2.28
C GLY A 169 2.89 -0.26 -1.24
N LYS A 170 3.07 0.24 -0.03
CA LYS A 170 3.48 -0.53 1.14
C LYS A 170 2.28 -1.18 1.81
N VAL A 171 2.34 -2.49 2.06
CA VAL A 171 1.30 -3.22 2.78
C VAL A 171 1.26 -2.76 4.24
N ILE A 172 0.06 -2.40 4.69
CA ILE A 172 -0.19 -1.94 6.06
C ILE A 172 -1.11 -2.90 6.83
N ALA A 173 -1.91 -3.69 6.14
CA ALA A 173 -2.78 -4.68 6.76
C ALA A 173 -3.07 -5.85 5.81
N VAL A 174 -3.25 -7.03 6.41
CA VAL A 174 -3.69 -8.25 5.72
C VAL A 174 -5.03 -8.67 6.31
N ILE A 175 -6.05 -8.72 5.47
CA ILE A 175 -7.40 -9.17 5.82
C ILE A 175 -7.52 -10.61 5.33
N ARG A 176 -7.49 -11.54 6.27
CA ARG A 176 -7.59 -12.96 5.96
C ARG A 176 -9.04 -13.33 5.72
N THR A 177 -9.36 -13.78 4.53
CA THR A 177 -10.61 -14.44 4.26
C THR A 177 -10.49 -15.88 4.78
N ARG A 178 -11.08 -16.15 5.96
CA ARG A 178 -11.25 -17.54 6.37
C ARG A 178 -12.20 -18.18 5.37
N GLY A 179 -11.71 -19.14 4.61
CA GLY A 179 -12.57 -20.06 3.90
C GLY A 179 -13.43 -20.79 4.96
N ILE A 180 -14.73 -20.60 4.89
CA ILE A 180 -15.73 -21.40 5.59
C ILE A 180 -15.77 -22.76 4.94
#